data_83466d166c5875ed473d15207ba51664
#
_entry.id   83466d166c5875ed473d15207ba51664
#
_cell.length_a   1.000
_cell.length_b   1.000
_cell.length_c   1.000
_cell.angle_alpha   90.00
_cell.angle_beta   90.00
_cell.angle_gamma   90.00
#
_symmetry.space_group_name_H-M   'P 1'
#
loop_
_entity.id
_entity.type
_entity.pdbx_description
1 polymer ?
#
loop_
_entity_poly.entity_id
_entity_poly.type
_entity_poly.pdbx_seq_one_letter_code
_entity_poly.pdbx_strand_id
1 'polypeptide(L)'
;MLTLFPKFKTRLILFEGLFVALMAALYLLKPTMNPIAMILMLIVGCLFIAAAQYINAANTHSRQLNRLYNQLDVDGFLKEYEPHLQQNPKNPNLYMMVRLHLSNAYAAQGRFDDAMKLLAATEIREGKKPEQ
;
A
#
# COMPACT_ATOMS: atom_id res chain seq x y z
N MET A 1 2.87 0.98 1.79
CA MET A 1 1.40 0.77 1.80
C MET A 1 0.82 0.61 0.40
N LEU A 2 1.14 1.51 -0.54
CA LEU A 2 0.62 1.41 -1.92
C LEU A 2 1.04 0.13 -2.64
N THR A 3 2.17 -0.47 -2.29
CA THR A 3 2.63 -1.73 -2.86
C THR A 3 1.70 -2.92 -2.58
N LEU A 4 0.92 -2.84 -1.50
CA LEU A 4 -0.09 -3.84 -1.17
C LEU A 4 -1.38 -3.69 -1.99
N PHE A 5 -1.59 -2.53 -2.59
CA PHE A 5 -2.80 -2.20 -3.33
C PHE A 5 -2.44 -1.71 -4.74
N PRO A 6 -2.15 -2.63 -5.68
CA PRO A 6 -1.76 -2.25 -7.04
C PRO A 6 -2.77 -1.34 -7.74
N LYS A 7 -4.04 -1.49 -7.42
CA LYS A 7 -5.11 -0.66 -7.98
C LYS A 7 -4.94 0.83 -7.63
N PHE A 8 -4.56 1.13 -6.39
CA PHE A 8 -4.31 2.51 -5.97
C PHE A 8 -3.01 3.05 -6.54
N LYS A 9 -1.99 2.21 -6.67
CA LYS A 9 -0.75 2.57 -7.33
C LYS A 9 -0.98 2.95 -8.80
N THR A 10 -1.76 2.17 -9.52
CA THR A 10 -2.13 2.46 -10.90
C THR A 10 -2.94 3.77 -11.00
N ARG A 11 -3.88 3.98 -10.10
CA ARG A 11 -4.65 5.24 -10.02
C ARG A 11 -3.75 6.43 -9.75
N LEU A 12 -2.77 6.29 -8.88
CA LEU A 12 -1.79 7.34 -8.59
C LEU A 12 -1.06 7.76 -9.87
N ILE A 13 -0.53 6.81 -10.63
CA ILE A 13 0.19 7.07 -11.87
C ILE A 13 -0.73 7.74 -12.89
N LEU A 14 -1.96 7.25 -13.06
CA LEU A 14 -2.93 7.83 -14.00
C LEU A 14 -3.32 9.25 -13.63
N PHE A 15 -3.62 9.52 -12.37
CA PHE A 15 -4.04 10.86 -11.93
C PHE A 15 -2.88 11.84 -11.98
N GLU A 16 -1.68 11.45 -11.62
CA GLU A 16 -0.51 12.31 -11.75
C GLU A 16 -0.20 12.63 -13.21
N GLY A 17 -0.23 11.62 -14.08
CA GLY A 17 -0.04 11.81 -15.52
C GLY A 17 -1.08 12.74 -16.12
N LEU A 18 -2.35 12.57 -15.78
CA LEU A 18 -3.43 13.44 -16.23
C LEU A 18 -3.27 14.87 -15.73
N PHE A 19 -2.88 15.03 -14.47
CA PHE A 19 -2.65 16.33 -13.86
C PHE A 19 -1.48 17.07 -14.54
N VAL A 20 -0.38 16.39 -14.78
CA VAL A 20 0.78 16.95 -15.50
C VAL A 20 0.37 17.38 -16.93
N ALA A 21 -0.38 16.53 -17.63
CA ALA A 21 -0.86 16.84 -18.97
C ALA A 21 -1.78 18.07 -18.98
N LEU A 22 -2.69 18.18 -18.01
CA LEU A 22 -3.58 19.32 -17.86
C LEU A 22 -2.80 20.62 -17.60
N MET A 23 -1.81 20.56 -16.70
CA MET A 23 -0.96 21.72 -16.39
C MET A 23 -0.12 22.16 -17.59
N ALA A 24 0.41 21.22 -18.37
CA ALA A 24 1.12 21.50 -19.59
C ALA A 24 0.21 22.17 -20.63
N ALA A 25 -1.03 21.69 -20.80
CA ALA A 25 -2.01 22.29 -21.69
C ALA A 25 -2.36 23.72 -21.28
N LEU A 26 -2.54 23.96 -19.99
CA LEU A 26 -2.81 25.32 -19.47
C LEU A 26 -1.64 26.27 -19.72
N TYR A 27 -0.42 25.80 -19.57
CA TYR A 27 0.76 26.60 -19.85
C TYR A 27 0.87 26.98 -21.33
N LEU A 28 0.56 26.04 -22.23
CA LEU A 28 0.56 26.30 -23.68
C LEU A 28 -0.55 27.28 -24.10
N LEU A 29 -1.70 27.24 -23.43
CA LEU A 29 -2.82 28.14 -23.72
C LEU A 29 -2.63 29.53 -23.13
N LYS A 30 -1.95 29.65 -22.01
CA LYS A 30 -1.65 30.92 -21.33
C LYS A 30 -0.17 31.04 -21.01
N PRO A 31 0.72 31.31 -21.99
CA PRO A 31 2.15 31.39 -21.74
C PRO A 31 2.57 32.59 -20.89
N THR A 32 1.63 33.49 -20.54
CA THR A 32 1.84 34.63 -19.65
C THR A 32 1.92 34.23 -18.16
N MET A 33 1.59 32.99 -17.81
CA MET A 33 1.68 32.53 -16.43
C MET A 33 3.14 32.44 -15.98
N ASN A 34 3.40 32.81 -14.72
CA ASN A 34 4.71 32.70 -14.12
C ASN A 34 5.16 31.23 -14.08
N PRO A 35 6.31 30.86 -14.71
CA PRO A 35 6.78 29.48 -14.70
C PRO A 35 7.03 28.91 -13.31
N ILE A 36 7.51 29.74 -12.37
CA ILE A 36 7.78 29.34 -10.99
C ILE A 36 6.46 28.96 -10.29
N ALA A 37 5.41 29.76 -10.47
CA ALA A 37 4.10 29.46 -9.92
C ALA A 37 3.53 28.16 -10.48
N MET A 38 3.71 27.90 -11.77
CA MET A 38 3.28 26.67 -12.41
C MET A 38 3.98 25.43 -11.83
N ILE A 39 5.31 25.53 -11.64
CA ILE A 39 6.09 24.43 -11.05
C ILE A 39 5.65 24.15 -9.62
N LEU A 40 5.45 25.22 -8.82
CA LEU A 40 4.96 25.06 -7.44
C LEU A 40 3.58 24.40 -7.38
N MET A 41 2.65 24.84 -8.24
CA MET A 41 1.33 24.24 -8.34
C MET A 41 1.39 22.78 -8.76
N LEU A 42 2.30 22.43 -9.67
CA LEU A 42 2.52 21.05 -10.12
C LEU A 42 2.98 20.17 -8.94
N ILE A 43 3.99 20.64 -8.21
CA ILE A 43 4.54 19.90 -7.05
C ILE A 43 3.45 19.70 -5.99
N VAL A 44 2.75 20.75 -5.60
CA VAL A 44 1.69 20.69 -4.59
C VAL A 44 0.56 19.75 -5.02
N GLY A 45 0.12 19.86 -6.27
CA GLY A 45 -0.93 18.99 -6.81
C GLY A 45 -0.53 17.52 -6.83
N CYS A 46 0.69 17.21 -7.24
CA CYS A 46 1.21 15.83 -7.21
C CYS A 46 1.28 15.28 -5.79
N LEU A 47 1.70 16.09 -4.82
CA LEU A 47 1.73 15.69 -3.42
C LEU A 47 0.32 15.40 -2.88
N PHE A 48 -0.67 16.23 -3.23
CA PHE A 48 -2.07 15.97 -2.83
C PHE A 48 -2.61 14.68 -3.41
N ILE A 49 -2.34 14.40 -4.68
CA ILE A 49 -2.78 13.17 -5.34
C ILE A 49 -2.12 11.96 -4.67
N ALA A 50 -0.82 12.02 -4.41
CA ALA A 50 -0.10 10.95 -3.72
C ALA A 50 -0.64 10.72 -2.32
N ALA A 51 -0.89 11.78 -1.56
CA ALA A 51 -1.45 11.69 -0.21
C ALA A 51 -2.85 11.07 -0.22
N ALA A 52 -3.71 11.46 -1.17
CA ALA A 52 -5.05 10.90 -1.30
C ALA A 52 -5.02 9.39 -1.56
N GLN A 53 -4.16 8.93 -2.47
CA GLN A 53 -4.05 7.50 -2.76
C GLN A 53 -3.43 6.72 -1.59
N TYR A 54 -2.46 7.30 -0.90
CA TYR A 54 -1.89 6.71 0.31
C TYR A 54 -2.94 6.56 1.42
N ILE A 55 -3.73 7.60 1.66
CA ILE A 55 -4.82 7.56 2.65
C ILE A 55 -5.85 6.51 2.29
N ASN A 56 -6.23 6.41 1.02
CA ASN A 56 -7.16 5.39 0.54
C ASN A 56 -6.62 3.98 0.78
N ALA A 57 -5.34 3.74 0.51
CA ALA A 57 -4.70 2.46 0.77
C ALA A 57 -4.68 2.14 2.27
N ALA A 58 -4.31 3.11 3.11
CA ALA A 58 -4.28 2.96 4.56
C ALA A 58 -5.67 2.67 5.13
N ASN A 59 -6.69 3.37 4.66
CA ASN A 59 -8.08 3.15 5.07
C ASN A 59 -8.59 1.77 4.66
N THR A 60 -8.24 1.32 3.47
CA THR A 60 -8.61 -0.03 2.99
C THR A 60 -7.94 -1.10 3.85
N HIS A 61 -6.66 -0.93 4.15
CA HIS A 61 -5.93 -1.84 5.04
C HIS A 61 -6.53 -1.88 6.44
N SER A 62 -6.85 -0.71 7.02
CA SER A 62 -7.51 -0.62 8.33
C SER A 62 -8.86 -1.33 8.33
N ARG A 63 -9.63 -1.21 7.25
CA ARG A 63 -10.91 -1.89 7.11
C ARG A 63 -10.73 -3.41 7.04
N GLN A 64 -9.72 -3.89 6.36
CA GLN A 64 -9.39 -5.32 6.32
C GLN A 64 -9.01 -5.85 7.70
N LEU A 65 -8.16 -5.12 8.43
CA LEU A 65 -7.78 -5.50 9.80
C LEU A 65 -8.98 -5.47 10.76
N ASN A 66 -9.89 -4.52 10.57
CA ASN A 66 -11.11 -4.44 11.37
C ASN A 66 -12.00 -5.68 11.23
N ARG A 67 -12.05 -6.28 10.04
CA ARG A 67 -12.76 -7.55 9.85
C ARG A 67 -12.19 -8.68 10.70
N LEU A 68 -10.86 -8.76 10.81
CA LEU A 68 -10.21 -9.80 11.59
C LEU A 68 -10.37 -9.57 13.10
N TYR A 69 -10.04 -8.37 13.57
CA TYR A 69 -9.89 -8.12 15.01
C TYR A 69 -11.16 -7.67 15.71
N ASN A 70 -12.02 -6.93 15.02
CA ASN A 70 -13.25 -6.39 15.62
C ASN A 70 -14.51 -7.15 15.22
N GLN A 71 -14.62 -7.54 13.96
CA GLN A 71 -15.78 -8.26 13.44
C GLN A 71 -15.65 -9.78 13.54
N LEU A 72 -14.44 -10.29 13.80
CA LEU A 72 -14.13 -11.73 13.87
C LEU A 72 -14.52 -12.49 12.59
N ASP A 73 -14.55 -11.79 11.46
CA ASP A 73 -14.81 -12.37 10.13
C ASP A 73 -13.51 -12.84 9.52
N VAL A 74 -12.97 -13.96 10.02
CA VAL A 74 -11.68 -14.50 9.63
C VAL A 74 -11.68 -14.92 8.15
N ASP A 75 -12.74 -15.56 7.69
CA ASP A 75 -12.86 -16.03 6.31
C ASP A 75 -12.89 -14.86 5.32
N GLY A 76 -13.67 -13.83 5.62
CA GLY A 76 -13.70 -12.60 4.82
C GLY A 76 -12.37 -11.87 4.82
N PHE A 77 -11.71 -11.81 5.96
CA PHE A 77 -10.36 -11.24 6.07
C PHE A 77 -9.36 -11.99 5.19
N LEU A 78 -9.31 -13.31 5.28
CA LEU A 78 -8.39 -14.13 4.51
C LEU A 78 -8.61 -13.98 3.00
N LYS A 79 -9.86 -13.97 2.56
CA LYS A 79 -10.20 -13.78 1.15
C LYS A 79 -9.63 -12.48 0.58
N GLU A 80 -9.69 -11.40 1.34
CA GLU A 80 -9.19 -10.08 0.91
C GLU A 80 -7.70 -9.89 1.17
N TYR A 81 -7.14 -10.52 2.18
CA TYR A 81 -5.79 -10.24 2.65
C TYR A 81 -4.73 -11.18 2.10
N GLU A 82 -5.05 -12.46 1.84
CA GLU A 82 -4.09 -13.42 1.28
C GLU A 82 -3.40 -12.93 -0.01
N PRO A 83 -4.06 -12.21 -0.92
CA PRO A 83 -3.39 -11.66 -2.10
C PRO A 83 -2.21 -10.74 -1.78
N HIS A 84 -2.19 -10.11 -0.62
CA HIS A 84 -1.07 -9.26 -0.21
C HIS A 84 0.23 -10.05 -0.01
N LEU A 85 0.14 -11.33 0.32
CA LEU A 85 1.30 -12.20 0.43
C LEU A 85 2.03 -12.33 -0.92
N GLN A 86 1.28 -12.36 -2.02
CA GLN A 86 1.82 -12.46 -3.37
C GLN A 86 2.47 -11.16 -3.85
N GLN A 87 2.09 -10.02 -3.29
CA GLN A 87 2.71 -8.73 -3.63
C GLN A 87 4.16 -8.64 -3.16
N ASN A 88 4.55 -9.46 -2.18
CA ASN A 88 5.91 -9.59 -1.66
C ASN A 88 6.61 -8.22 -1.51
N PRO A 89 6.11 -7.34 -0.64
CA PRO A 89 6.64 -5.99 -0.53
C PRO A 89 8.11 -5.99 -0.13
N LYS A 90 8.90 -5.13 -0.75
CA LYS A 90 10.34 -4.99 -0.45
C LYS A 90 10.58 -4.36 0.93
N ASN A 91 9.65 -3.55 1.41
CA ASN A 91 9.75 -2.93 2.72
C ASN A 91 9.65 -4.02 3.81
N PRO A 92 10.67 -4.19 4.67
CA PRO A 92 10.66 -5.22 5.71
C PRO A 92 9.49 -5.12 6.67
N ASN A 93 9.07 -3.89 7.00
CA ASN A 93 7.95 -3.66 7.91
C ASN A 93 6.63 -4.14 7.33
N LEU A 94 6.38 -3.85 6.05
CA LEU A 94 5.19 -4.34 5.34
C LEU A 94 5.22 -5.86 5.18
N TYR A 95 6.37 -6.40 4.87
CA TYR A 95 6.57 -7.84 4.75
C TYR A 95 6.21 -8.57 6.04
N MET A 96 6.75 -8.12 7.15
CA MET A 96 6.46 -8.67 8.48
C MET A 96 5.00 -8.49 8.87
N MET A 97 4.46 -7.31 8.63
CA MET A 97 3.08 -6.97 8.97
C MET A 97 2.07 -7.89 8.28
N VAL A 98 2.23 -8.14 6.98
CA VAL A 98 1.35 -9.02 6.22
C VAL A 98 1.38 -10.44 6.80
N ARG A 99 2.56 -10.96 7.05
CA ARG A 99 2.73 -12.31 7.60
C ARG A 99 2.20 -12.43 9.01
N LEU A 100 2.41 -11.43 9.83
CA LEU A 100 1.90 -11.41 11.20
C LEU A 100 0.37 -11.47 11.23
N HIS A 101 -0.30 -10.64 10.45
CA HIS A 101 -1.77 -10.62 10.42
C HIS A 101 -2.35 -11.90 9.81
N LEU A 102 -1.72 -12.45 8.78
CA LEU A 102 -2.13 -13.75 8.23
C LEU A 102 -1.91 -14.89 9.22
N SER A 103 -0.81 -14.88 9.96
CA SER A 103 -0.55 -15.87 11.01
C SER A 103 -1.61 -15.81 12.10
N ASN A 104 -2.00 -14.62 12.52
CA ASN A 104 -3.06 -14.43 13.50
C ASN A 104 -4.40 -14.97 12.99
N ALA A 105 -4.72 -14.75 11.72
CA ALA A 105 -5.94 -15.26 11.10
C ALA A 105 -5.94 -16.80 11.01
N TYR A 106 -4.84 -17.40 10.60
CA TYR A 106 -4.71 -18.85 10.55
C TYR A 106 -4.80 -19.49 11.94
N ALA A 107 -4.16 -18.89 12.93
CA ALA A 107 -4.26 -19.33 14.31
C ALA A 107 -5.71 -19.27 14.82
N ALA A 108 -6.46 -18.22 14.47
CA ALA A 108 -7.87 -18.09 14.81
C ALA A 108 -8.75 -19.19 14.21
N GLN A 109 -8.34 -19.74 13.06
CA GLN A 109 -8.99 -20.90 12.42
C GLN A 109 -8.50 -22.24 12.96
N GLY A 110 -7.55 -22.28 13.88
CA GLY A 110 -6.91 -23.51 14.34
C GLY A 110 -5.83 -24.05 13.39
N ARG A 111 -5.45 -23.30 12.38
CA ARG A 111 -4.40 -23.67 11.41
C ARG A 111 -3.02 -23.26 11.91
N PHE A 112 -2.59 -23.86 13.02
CA PHE A 112 -1.35 -23.46 13.72
C PHE A 112 -0.10 -23.76 12.89
N ASP A 113 -0.09 -24.85 12.13
CA ASP A 113 1.06 -25.20 11.28
C ASP A 113 1.28 -24.15 10.19
N ASP A 114 0.22 -23.69 9.55
CA ASP A 114 0.30 -22.64 8.53
C ASP A 114 0.76 -21.31 9.14
N ALA A 115 0.26 -20.97 10.33
CA ALA A 115 0.69 -19.79 11.06
C ALA A 115 2.19 -19.85 11.39
N MET A 116 2.66 -20.98 11.87
CA MET A 116 4.08 -21.18 12.21
C MET A 116 5.00 -21.11 11.00
N LYS A 117 4.58 -21.63 9.85
CA LYS A 117 5.33 -21.53 8.60
C LYS A 117 5.53 -20.07 8.16
N LEU A 118 4.51 -19.24 8.29
CA LEU A 118 4.63 -17.81 7.96
C LEU A 118 5.59 -17.08 8.89
N LEU A 119 5.53 -17.36 10.19
CA LEU A 119 6.42 -16.75 11.17
C LEU A 119 7.86 -17.22 10.96
N ALA A 120 8.10 -18.51 10.70
CA ALA A 120 9.42 -19.04 10.41
C ALA A 120 10.04 -18.41 9.16
N ALA A 121 9.26 -18.18 8.11
CA ALA A 121 9.73 -17.49 6.91
C ALA A 121 10.15 -16.04 7.21
N THR A 122 9.48 -15.36 8.14
CA THR A 122 9.82 -14.02 8.60
C THR A 122 11.17 -14.02 9.32
N GLU A 123 11.38 -14.96 10.24
CA GLU A 123 12.63 -15.11 11.00
C GLU A 123 13.82 -15.38 10.08
N ILE A 124 13.66 -16.25 9.09
CA ILE A 124 14.72 -16.55 8.12
C ILE A 124 15.12 -15.28 7.35
N ARG A 125 14.17 -14.45 6.97
CA ARG A 125 14.46 -13.20 6.28
C ARG A 125 15.21 -12.21 7.17
N GLU A 126 14.86 -12.12 8.44
CA GLU A 126 15.58 -11.30 9.42
C GLU A 126 16.99 -11.83 9.70
N GLY A 127 17.13 -13.13 9.85
CA GLY A 127 18.42 -13.77 10.08
C GLY A 127 19.40 -13.66 8.91
N LYS A 128 18.92 -13.28 7.72
CA LYS A 128 19.76 -12.99 6.55
C LYS A 128 20.28 -11.56 6.49
N LYS A 129 19.94 -10.71 7.44
CA LYS A 129 20.63 -9.43 7.58
C LYS A 129 22.09 -9.74 7.88
N PRO A 130 23.03 -9.15 7.12
CA PRO A 130 24.43 -9.32 7.45
C PRO A 130 24.62 -8.87 8.90
N GLU A 131 25.06 -9.77 9.73
CA GLU A 131 25.49 -9.42 11.08
C GLU A 131 26.63 -8.43 10.95
N GLN A 132 26.39 -7.31 11.49
CA GLN A 132 27.36 -6.23 11.50
C GLN A 132 28.36 -6.41 12.60
#